data_d8bbea68e3659835ce0742930f51d1fd
#
_entry.id   d8bbea68e3659835ce0742930f51d1fd
#
_cell.length_a   1.000
_cell.length_b   1.000
_cell.length_c   1.000
_cell.angle_alpha   90.00
_cell.angle_beta   90.00
_cell.angle_gamma   90.00
#
_symmetry.space_group_name_H-M   'P 1'
#
loop_
_entity.id
_entity.type
_entity.pdbx_description
1 polymer ?
#
loop_
_entity_poly.entity_id
_entity_poly.type
_entity_poly.pdbx_seq_one_letter_code
_entity_poly.pdbx_strand_id
1 'polypeptide(L)'
;MSDSLDGFSEPASGCDLCPRLVTYRGDNQEKYPDFFNAPVPSYGGADATFLIVGLAPGLKGANWSGRPFTGDYAGDLLYSTLTSLGFATGTYGAHADDGLVLNSTQITNAGRCAPPQNKVVAQEIGACGKFLSAEITALTNLKAILALGTVAHGAVLRNLDVRKKDYPFGHGARHVLPDGVMLFDSYHCSRYNTNTNRLTEQMFQDVFIEIRKYIDL
;
A
#
# COMPACT_ATOMS: atom_id res chain seq x y z
N MET A 1 19.59 0.03 7.04
CA MET A 1 19.76 1.44 6.65
C MET A 1 18.74 1.68 5.57
N SER A 2 17.68 2.46 5.82
CA SER A 2 16.72 2.80 4.79
C SER A 2 17.36 3.86 3.91
N ASP A 3 17.64 3.53 2.65
CA ASP A 3 18.00 4.52 1.65
C ASP A 3 16.81 5.49 1.54
N SER A 4 16.98 6.72 2.05
CA SER A 4 15.99 7.76 1.89
C SER A 4 15.92 8.13 0.41
N LEU A 5 14.72 8.05 -0.17
CA LEU A 5 14.45 8.59 -1.50
C LEU A 5 14.80 10.09 -1.49
N ASP A 6 15.67 10.53 -2.38
CA ASP A 6 16.05 11.95 -2.48
C ASP A 6 14.79 12.81 -2.71
N GLY A 7 14.51 13.68 -1.73
CA GLY A 7 13.35 14.59 -1.76
C GLY A 7 12.02 14.01 -1.25
N PHE A 8 11.95 12.73 -0.86
CA PHE A 8 10.79 12.14 -0.20
C PHE A 8 11.01 12.04 1.31
N SER A 9 10.03 12.46 2.08
CA SER A 9 9.97 12.22 3.52
C SER A 9 8.68 11.53 3.91
N GLU A 10 8.80 10.47 4.67
CA GLU A 10 7.66 9.82 5.34
C GLU A 10 6.98 10.79 6.32
N PRO A 11 5.67 10.63 6.61
CA PRO A 11 5.06 11.41 7.66
C PRO A 11 5.75 11.16 8.99
N ALA A 12 6.09 12.23 9.70
CA ALA A 12 6.68 12.12 11.03
C ALA A 12 5.78 11.29 11.97
N SER A 13 6.37 10.61 12.95
CA SER A 13 5.62 9.81 13.94
C SER A 13 4.52 10.60 14.67
N GLY A 14 4.77 11.90 14.89
CA GLY A 14 3.81 12.85 15.48
C GLY A 14 2.92 13.57 14.47
N CYS A 15 2.81 13.13 13.21
CA CYS A 15 1.98 13.78 12.18
C CYS A 15 0.57 14.11 12.70
N ASP A 16 0.13 15.36 12.54
CA ASP A 16 -1.10 15.93 13.10
C ASP A 16 -2.14 16.36 12.05
N LEU A 17 -1.93 16.03 10.78
CA LEU A 17 -2.77 16.46 9.66
C LEU A 17 -4.23 15.97 9.74
N CYS A 18 -4.50 14.90 10.49
CA CYS A 18 -5.80 14.24 10.57
C CYS A 18 -6.26 14.16 12.04
N PRO A 19 -6.95 15.16 12.60
CA PRO A 19 -7.27 15.20 14.05
C PRO A 19 -7.98 13.93 14.55
N ARG A 20 -8.92 13.37 13.79
CA ARG A 20 -9.61 12.11 14.15
C ARG A 20 -8.63 10.93 14.27
N LEU A 21 -7.66 10.84 13.37
CA LEU A 21 -6.64 9.77 13.40
C LEU A 21 -5.61 10.02 14.49
N VAL A 22 -5.30 11.28 14.80
CA VAL A 22 -4.43 11.65 15.94
C VAL A 22 -5.04 11.21 17.25
N THR A 23 -6.33 11.53 17.48
CA THR A 23 -7.05 11.07 18.68
C THR A 23 -7.05 9.54 18.76
N TYR A 24 -7.45 8.86 17.67
CA TYR A 24 -7.50 7.39 17.65
C TYR A 24 -6.11 6.75 17.87
N ARG A 25 -5.05 7.37 17.36
CA ARG A 25 -3.68 6.93 17.61
C ARG A 25 -3.30 7.06 19.09
N GLY A 26 -3.66 8.18 19.73
CA GLY A 26 -3.47 8.38 21.17
C GLY A 26 -4.20 7.32 22.00
N ASP A 27 -5.48 7.07 21.73
CA ASP A 27 -6.26 6.01 22.37
C ASP A 27 -5.59 4.63 22.22
N ASN A 28 -5.01 4.35 21.05
CA ASN A 28 -4.32 3.09 20.79
C ASN A 28 -2.96 3.03 21.50
N GLN A 29 -2.23 4.12 21.65
CA GLN A 29 -0.98 4.17 22.41
C GLN A 29 -1.23 3.83 23.88
N GLU A 30 -2.33 4.30 24.45
CA GLU A 30 -2.72 3.95 25.83
C GLU A 30 -3.17 2.49 25.95
N LYS A 31 -3.99 2.03 25.00
CA LYS A 31 -4.61 0.69 25.05
C LYS A 31 -3.68 -0.44 24.63
N TYR A 32 -2.77 -0.17 23.72
CA TYR A 32 -1.84 -1.12 23.11
C TYR A 32 -0.43 -0.52 23.05
N PRO A 33 0.24 -0.32 24.20
CA PRO A 33 1.53 0.39 24.28
C PRO A 33 2.65 -0.29 23.49
N ASP A 34 2.55 -1.62 23.26
CA ASP A 34 3.54 -2.40 22.52
C ASP A 34 3.33 -2.36 21.02
N PHE A 35 2.26 -1.70 20.52
CA PHE A 35 2.03 -1.54 19.09
C PHE A 35 2.85 -0.36 18.56
N PHE A 36 3.14 -0.37 17.26
CA PHE A 36 3.87 0.72 16.61
C PHE A 36 3.16 2.09 16.75
N ASN A 37 1.84 2.12 16.60
CA ASN A 37 0.96 3.28 16.88
C ASN A 37 1.46 4.61 16.31
N ALA A 38 1.96 4.61 15.09
CA ALA A 38 2.42 5.80 14.37
C ALA A 38 1.99 5.71 12.90
N PRO A 39 2.17 6.77 12.10
CA PRO A 39 2.05 6.64 10.64
C PRO A 39 2.98 5.54 10.14
N VAL A 40 2.41 4.53 9.48
CA VAL A 40 3.17 3.38 8.98
C VAL A 40 3.96 3.80 7.73
N PRO A 41 5.29 3.67 7.75
CA PRO A 41 6.12 4.03 6.59
C PRO A 41 5.90 3.06 5.43
N SER A 42 6.37 3.43 4.26
CA SER A 42 6.47 2.53 3.12
C SER A 42 7.50 1.45 3.37
N TYR A 43 7.36 0.32 2.70
CA TYR A 43 8.27 -0.81 2.81
C TYR A 43 8.79 -1.21 1.42
N GLY A 44 10.10 -1.23 1.26
CA GLY A 44 10.79 -1.54 0.01
C GLY A 44 11.88 -0.52 -0.33
N GLY A 45 12.58 -0.74 -1.43
CA GLY A 45 13.71 0.07 -1.86
C GLY A 45 13.32 1.31 -2.67
N ALA A 46 14.22 2.29 -2.70
CA ALA A 46 14.09 3.52 -3.49
C ALA A 46 14.21 3.27 -5.02
N ASP A 47 14.75 2.15 -5.41
CA ASP A 47 14.94 1.71 -6.80
C ASP A 47 13.75 0.92 -7.35
N ALA A 48 12.60 0.94 -6.64
CA ALA A 48 11.44 0.16 -7.01
C ALA A 48 10.91 0.52 -8.40
N THR A 49 10.68 -0.50 -9.19
CA THR A 49 9.98 -0.43 -10.49
C THR A 49 8.49 -0.72 -10.37
N PHE A 50 8.08 -1.24 -9.21
CA PHE A 50 6.71 -1.62 -8.89
C PHE A 50 6.28 -1.07 -7.53
N LEU A 51 5.18 -0.32 -7.50
CA LEU A 51 4.57 0.24 -6.28
C LEU A 51 3.20 -0.38 -6.02
N ILE A 52 2.99 -0.90 -4.82
CA ILE A 52 1.70 -1.41 -4.36
C ILE A 52 1.08 -0.39 -3.40
N VAL A 53 -0.14 0.05 -3.71
CA VAL A 53 -0.86 1.04 -2.89
C VAL A 53 -2.08 0.39 -2.26
N GLY A 54 -2.08 0.29 -0.92
CA GLY A 54 -3.21 -0.14 -0.12
C GLY A 54 -4.10 1.02 0.35
N LEU A 55 -5.09 0.68 1.19
CA LEU A 55 -6.01 1.65 1.77
C LEU A 55 -5.38 2.43 2.94
N ALA A 56 -5.14 1.72 4.03
CA ALA A 56 -4.64 2.23 5.30
C ALA A 56 -4.24 1.05 6.22
N PRO A 57 -3.39 1.29 7.25
CA PRO A 57 -3.02 0.27 8.22
C PRO A 57 -4.22 -0.29 8.97
N GLY A 58 -4.29 -1.62 9.10
CA GLY A 58 -5.20 -2.27 10.04
C GLY A 58 -4.66 -2.16 11.47
N LEU A 59 -5.55 -2.01 12.47
CA LEU A 59 -5.15 -1.84 13.87
C LEU A 59 -4.25 -2.97 14.38
N LYS A 60 -4.64 -4.23 14.16
CA LYS A 60 -3.90 -5.44 14.57
C LYS A 60 -2.96 -5.99 13.49
N GLY A 61 -2.82 -5.27 12.39
CA GLY A 61 -1.91 -5.57 11.29
C GLY A 61 -0.77 -4.54 11.25
N ALA A 62 -0.73 -3.73 10.21
CA ALA A 62 0.35 -2.77 10.01
C ALA A 62 0.51 -1.73 11.14
N ASN A 63 -0.57 -1.35 11.85
CA ASN A 63 -0.46 -0.47 13.01
C ASN A 63 0.19 -1.16 14.23
N TRP A 64 0.08 -2.48 14.33
CA TRP A 64 0.81 -3.25 15.34
C TRP A 64 2.27 -3.41 14.95
N SER A 65 2.55 -3.83 13.71
CA SER A 65 3.88 -4.24 13.26
C SER A 65 4.78 -3.09 12.78
N GLY A 66 4.20 -1.95 12.35
CA GLY A 66 4.95 -0.87 11.72
C GLY A 66 5.30 -1.13 10.25
N ARG A 67 4.90 -2.27 9.65
CA ARG A 67 5.14 -2.62 8.25
C ARG A 67 3.81 -2.81 7.51
N PRO A 68 3.62 -2.23 6.31
CA PRO A 68 2.39 -2.38 5.52
C PRO A 68 2.00 -3.85 5.35
N PHE A 69 0.71 -4.16 5.43
CA PHE A 69 0.16 -5.52 5.24
C PHE A 69 0.80 -6.60 6.13
N THR A 70 1.30 -6.26 7.31
CA THR A 70 1.99 -7.22 8.18
C THR A 70 1.21 -7.45 9.46
N GLY A 71 0.92 -8.74 9.74
CA GLY A 71 0.22 -9.17 10.95
C GLY A 71 -1.29 -9.35 10.78
N ASP A 72 -1.81 -9.28 9.55
CA ASP A 72 -3.22 -9.56 9.25
C ASP A 72 -3.38 -10.45 8.00
N TYR A 73 -4.61 -10.94 7.78
CA TYR A 73 -4.95 -11.84 6.69
C TYR A 73 -4.59 -11.31 5.28
N ALA A 74 -4.70 -9.99 5.08
CA ALA A 74 -4.39 -9.40 3.79
C ALA A 74 -2.89 -9.53 3.47
N GLY A 75 -2.05 -9.50 4.49
CA GLY A 75 -0.61 -9.72 4.38
C GLY A 75 -0.26 -11.15 3.98
N ASP A 76 -0.96 -12.15 4.55
CA ASP A 76 -0.70 -13.55 4.22
C ASP A 76 -0.83 -13.79 2.70
N LEU A 77 -1.93 -13.35 2.10
CA LEU A 77 -2.16 -13.49 0.66
C LEU A 77 -1.21 -12.61 -0.18
N LEU A 78 -0.98 -11.37 0.24
CA LEU A 78 -0.10 -10.46 -0.50
C LEU A 78 1.34 -10.98 -0.53
N TYR A 79 1.92 -11.26 0.64
CA TYR A 79 3.33 -11.66 0.71
C TYR A 79 3.59 -13.05 0.14
N SER A 80 2.65 -14.01 0.27
CA SER A 80 2.76 -15.31 -0.41
C SER A 80 2.79 -15.14 -1.93
N THR A 81 1.93 -14.27 -2.48
CA THR A 81 1.91 -13.95 -3.91
C THR A 81 3.21 -13.28 -4.36
N LEU A 82 3.70 -12.28 -3.61
CA LEU A 82 4.96 -11.59 -3.92
C LEU A 82 6.15 -12.56 -3.95
N THR A 83 6.24 -13.45 -2.95
CA THR A 83 7.32 -14.44 -2.87
C THR A 83 7.24 -15.45 -4.01
N SER A 84 6.05 -15.98 -4.31
CA SER A 84 5.86 -16.98 -5.37
C SER A 84 6.20 -16.46 -6.76
N LEU A 85 6.06 -15.15 -6.99
CA LEU A 85 6.32 -14.50 -8.28
C LEU A 85 7.64 -13.71 -8.31
N GLY A 86 8.50 -13.86 -7.29
CA GLY A 86 9.84 -13.26 -7.27
C GLY A 86 9.89 -11.76 -7.00
N PHE A 87 8.79 -11.14 -6.55
CA PHE A 87 8.76 -9.75 -6.06
C PHE A 87 9.28 -9.61 -4.64
N ALA A 88 9.45 -10.72 -3.93
CA ALA A 88 10.05 -10.78 -2.61
C ALA A 88 10.91 -12.03 -2.45
N THR A 89 11.88 -11.96 -1.54
CA THR A 89 12.74 -13.08 -1.11
C THR A 89 12.73 -13.18 0.41
N GLY A 90 13.07 -14.34 0.95
CA GLY A 90 12.99 -14.63 2.39
C GLY A 90 11.66 -15.27 2.77
N THR A 91 11.37 -15.28 4.06
CA THR A 91 10.15 -15.91 4.62
C THR A 91 9.29 -14.85 5.29
N TYR A 92 8.01 -14.80 4.92
CA TYR A 92 7.04 -13.94 5.62
C TYR A 92 6.66 -14.57 6.96
N GLY A 93 7.07 -13.94 8.04
CA GLY A 93 6.80 -14.37 9.42
C GLY A 93 5.71 -13.57 10.12
N ALA A 94 4.97 -12.72 9.40
CA ALA A 94 3.92 -11.82 9.91
C ALA A 94 4.39 -10.81 10.98
N HIS A 95 5.68 -10.48 11.02
CA HIS A 95 6.27 -9.43 11.85
C HIS A 95 7.33 -8.65 11.07
N ALA A 96 7.70 -7.44 11.54
CA ALA A 96 8.58 -6.54 10.78
C ALA A 96 10.00 -7.08 10.57
N ASP A 97 10.51 -7.88 11.51
CA ASP A 97 11.88 -8.41 11.54
C ASP A 97 11.98 -9.86 11.04
N ASP A 98 11.13 -10.27 10.09
CA ASP A 98 11.07 -11.65 9.59
C ASP A 98 12.10 -11.98 8.50
N GLY A 99 12.93 -11.01 8.13
CA GLY A 99 13.95 -11.18 7.09
C GLY A 99 13.42 -11.19 5.66
N LEU A 100 12.13 -10.90 5.45
CA LEU A 100 11.56 -10.71 4.11
C LEU A 100 12.14 -9.45 3.46
N VAL A 101 12.54 -9.54 2.20
CA VAL A 101 13.05 -8.44 1.39
C VAL A 101 12.25 -8.33 0.11
N LEU A 102 11.84 -7.11 -0.25
CA LEU A 102 11.17 -6.82 -1.52
C LEU A 102 12.19 -6.59 -2.62
N ASN A 103 11.97 -7.18 -3.79
CA ASN A 103 12.82 -7.06 -4.97
C ASN A 103 12.22 -6.03 -5.93
N SER A 104 12.92 -4.89 -6.15
CA SER A 104 12.47 -3.78 -7.00
C SER A 104 10.98 -3.41 -6.82
N THR A 105 10.47 -3.60 -5.62
CA THR A 105 9.07 -3.45 -5.25
C THR A 105 8.97 -2.60 -3.99
N GLN A 106 7.94 -1.74 -3.93
CA GLN A 106 7.62 -0.98 -2.73
C GLN A 106 6.13 -1.11 -2.40
N ILE A 107 5.79 -1.12 -1.12
CA ILE A 107 4.42 -1.21 -0.62
C ILE A 107 4.13 0.00 0.24
N THR A 108 3.02 0.66 -0.03
CA THR A 108 2.55 1.82 0.72
C THR A 108 1.03 1.78 0.93
N ASN A 109 0.48 2.79 1.61
CA ASN A 109 -0.95 3.00 1.76
C ASN A 109 -1.34 4.44 1.42
N ALA A 110 -2.54 4.63 0.89
CA ALA A 110 -3.14 5.94 0.63
C ALA A 110 -3.30 6.77 1.90
N GLY A 111 -3.60 6.11 3.03
CA GLY A 111 -3.57 6.68 4.37
C GLY A 111 -2.52 5.98 5.23
N ARG A 112 -1.66 6.74 5.91
CA ARG A 112 -0.53 6.17 6.67
C ARG A 112 -0.89 5.78 8.11
N CYS A 113 -2.02 6.23 8.64
CA CYS A 113 -2.47 5.93 10.00
C CYS A 113 -3.66 4.97 10.00
N ALA A 114 -3.73 4.10 11.01
CA ALA A 114 -4.88 3.23 11.22
C ALA A 114 -6.14 4.05 11.50
N PRO A 115 -7.24 3.87 10.76
CA PRO A 115 -8.49 4.54 11.02
C PRO A 115 -9.40 3.70 11.94
N PRO A 116 -10.27 4.35 12.74
CA PRO A 116 -11.31 3.63 13.48
C PRO A 116 -12.14 2.73 12.55
N GLN A 117 -12.37 1.47 12.97
CA GLN A 117 -13.16 0.47 12.23
C GLN A 117 -12.65 0.21 10.79
N ASN A 118 -11.38 0.46 10.50
CA ASN A 118 -10.77 0.39 9.16
C ASN A 118 -11.48 1.30 8.12
N LYS A 119 -12.10 2.40 8.56
CA LYS A 119 -12.82 3.34 7.69
C LYS A 119 -12.11 4.68 7.62
N VAL A 120 -11.48 4.96 6.49
CA VAL A 120 -10.94 6.28 6.16
C VAL A 120 -12.04 7.20 5.64
N VAL A 121 -11.87 8.51 5.81
CA VAL A 121 -12.69 9.52 5.15
C VAL A 121 -11.90 10.23 4.04
N ALA A 122 -12.60 10.79 3.06
CA ALA A 122 -11.97 11.40 1.88
C ALA A 122 -11.00 12.54 2.23
N GLN A 123 -11.28 13.27 3.31
CA GLN A 123 -10.42 14.35 3.80
C GLN A 123 -9.07 13.81 4.31
N GLU A 124 -9.06 12.66 4.97
CA GLU A 124 -7.82 12.02 5.48
C GLU A 124 -6.94 11.52 4.33
N ILE A 125 -7.56 10.88 3.34
CA ILE A 125 -6.86 10.46 2.11
C ILE A 125 -6.31 11.70 1.37
N GLY A 126 -7.06 12.80 1.31
CA GLY A 126 -6.60 14.04 0.71
C GLY A 126 -5.42 14.67 1.45
N ALA A 127 -5.49 14.73 2.80
CA ALA A 127 -4.42 15.30 3.62
C ALA A 127 -3.13 14.44 3.57
N CYS A 128 -3.29 13.10 3.52
CA CYS A 128 -2.18 12.17 3.42
C CYS A 128 -1.60 12.07 2.00
N GLY A 129 -2.34 12.49 0.97
CA GLY A 129 -2.01 12.33 -0.44
C GLY A 129 -0.69 12.98 -0.85
N LYS A 130 -0.27 14.06 -0.17
CA LYS A 130 1.03 14.70 -0.44
C LYS A 130 2.21 13.74 -0.27
N PHE A 131 2.13 12.80 0.68
CA PHE A 131 3.17 11.79 0.89
C PHE A 131 3.19 10.76 -0.24
N LEU A 132 2.00 10.28 -0.66
CA LEU A 132 1.90 9.36 -1.81
C LEU A 132 2.37 10.03 -3.11
N SER A 133 2.03 11.32 -3.33
CA SER A 133 2.50 12.07 -4.50
C SER A 133 4.02 12.21 -4.51
N ALA A 134 4.62 12.60 -3.39
CA ALA A 134 6.07 12.72 -3.27
C ALA A 134 6.77 11.38 -3.47
N GLU A 135 6.21 10.28 -2.93
CA GLU A 135 6.73 8.93 -3.08
C GLU A 135 6.71 8.48 -4.55
N ILE A 136 5.58 8.64 -5.26
CA ILE A 136 5.48 8.31 -6.69
C ILE A 136 6.50 9.11 -7.50
N THR A 137 6.67 10.40 -7.20
CA THR A 137 7.64 11.28 -7.89
C THR A 137 9.09 10.85 -7.62
N ALA A 138 9.39 10.41 -6.41
CA ALA A 138 10.75 10.00 -6.02
C ALA A 138 11.16 8.63 -6.61
N LEU A 139 10.20 7.78 -6.97
CA LEU A 139 10.45 6.49 -7.61
C LEU A 139 10.73 6.66 -9.11
N THR A 140 11.92 7.14 -9.45
CA THR A 140 12.30 7.49 -10.84
C THR A 140 12.33 6.31 -11.82
N ASN A 141 12.41 5.07 -11.31
CA ASN A 141 12.39 3.84 -12.10
C ASN A 141 11.01 3.18 -12.19
N LEU A 142 9.95 3.85 -11.67
CA LEU A 142 8.61 3.27 -11.57
C LEU A 142 8.04 2.94 -12.95
N LYS A 143 7.67 1.68 -13.16
CA LYS A 143 7.00 1.19 -14.37
C LYS A 143 5.53 0.87 -14.11
N ALA A 144 5.20 0.37 -12.93
CA ALA A 144 3.88 -0.11 -12.60
C ALA A 144 3.42 0.31 -11.20
N ILE A 145 2.14 0.65 -11.06
CA ILE A 145 1.43 0.84 -9.78
C ILE A 145 0.30 -0.17 -9.71
N LEU A 146 0.16 -0.88 -8.59
CA LEU A 146 -1.00 -1.70 -8.28
C LEU A 146 -1.85 -1.03 -7.21
N ALA A 147 -3.08 -0.67 -7.52
CA ALA A 147 -4.04 -0.17 -6.55
C ALA A 147 -4.91 -1.31 -6.00
N LEU A 148 -4.83 -1.53 -4.69
CA LEU A 148 -5.64 -2.53 -3.98
C LEU A 148 -6.95 -1.92 -3.49
N GLY A 149 -7.94 -1.91 -4.36
CA GLY A 149 -9.30 -1.40 -4.11
C GLY A 149 -9.54 0.03 -4.60
N THR A 150 -10.82 0.41 -4.66
CA THR A 150 -11.29 1.68 -5.25
C THR A 150 -10.74 2.93 -4.57
N VAL A 151 -10.45 2.88 -3.25
CA VAL A 151 -9.92 4.03 -2.53
C VAL A 151 -8.45 4.25 -2.88
N ALA A 152 -7.65 3.19 -2.92
CA ALA A 152 -6.25 3.25 -3.35
C ALA A 152 -6.13 3.75 -4.79
N HIS A 153 -6.90 3.18 -5.72
CA HIS A 153 -7.02 3.65 -7.09
C HIS A 153 -7.34 5.15 -7.18
N GLY A 154 -8.38 5.57 -6.45
CA GLY A 154 -8.77 6.97 -6.43
C GLY A 154 -7.74 7.90 -5.79
N ALA A 155 -6.92 7.41 -4.85
CA ALA A 155 -5.83 8.16 -4.26
C ALA A 155 -4.67 8.35 -5.27
N VAL A 156 -4.29 7.29 -5.99
CA VAL A 156 -3.29 7.38 -7.06
C VAL A 156 -3.70 8.41 -8.10
N LEU A 157 -4.92 8.31 -8.65
CA LEU A 157 -5.40 9.24 -9.69
C LEU A 157 -5.48 10.68 -9.21
N ARG A 158 -5.88 10.92 -7.95
CA ARG A 158 -5.94 12.27 -7.37
C ARG A 158 -4.57 12.92 -7.32
N ASN A 159 -3.55 12.16 -6.99
CA ASN A 159 -2.18 12.66 -6.86
C ASN A 159 -1.51 12.93 -8.22
N LEU A 160 -2.07 12.38 -9.30
CA LEU A 160 -1.63 12.62 -10.68
C LEU A 160 -2.48 13.68 -11.41
N ASP A 161 -3.44 14.30 -10.71
CA ASP A 161 -4.37 15.31 -11.25
C ASP A 161 -5.09 14.88 -12.54
N VAL A 162 -5.50 13.59 -12.59
CA VAL A 162 -6.26 13.03 -13.71
C VAL A 162 -7.72 12.78 -13.35
N ARG A 163 -8.61 12.79 -14.37
CA ARG A 163 -10.05 12.59 -14.15
C ARG A 163 -10.37 11.11 -13.97
N LYS A 164 -10.93 10.73 -12.82
CA LYS A 164 -11.29 9.34 -12.50
C LYS A 164 -12.17 8.66 -13.56
N LYS A 165 -13.02 9.42 -14.25
CA LYS A 165 -13.92 8.85 -15.28
C LYS A 165 -13.17 8.28 -16.48
N ASP A 166 -11.94 8.75 -16.73
CA ASP A 166 -11.11 8.31 -17.84
C ASP A 166 -10.34 7.02 -17.48
N TYR A 167 -10.35 6.65 -16.19
CA TYR A 167 -9.66 5.51 -15.60
C TYR A 167 -10.62 4.71 -14.70
N PRO A 168 -11.62 3.98 -15.24
CA PRO A 168 -12.61 3.27 -14.43
C PRO A 168 -11.95 2.12 -13.66
N PHE A 169 -12.18 2.06 -12.34
CA PHE A 169 -11.71 0.96 -11.51
C PHE A 169 -12.37 -0.36 -11.88
N GLY A 170 -11.59 -1.40 -12.01
CA GLY A 170 -12.05 -2.78 -12.19
C GLY A 170 -10.97 -3.77 -11.81
N HIS A 171 -11.33 -4.92 -11.23
CA HIS A 171 -10.34 -5.97 -10.97
C HIS A 171 -9.71 -6.43 -12.30
N GLY A 172 -8.36 -6.41 -12.37
CA GLY A 172 -7.61 -6.71 -13.58
C GLY A 172 -7.60 -5.58 -14.63
N ALA A 173 -8.21 -4.41 -14.33
CA ALA A 173 -8.11 -3.24 -15.22
C ALA A 173 -6.67 -2.72 -15.29
N ARG A 174 -6.32 -2.16 -16.46
CA ARG A 174 -4.99 -1.59 -16.75
C ARG A 174 -5.15 -0.25 -17.44
N HIS A 175 -4.40 0.75 -16.99
CA HIS A 175 -4.48 2.11 -17.50
C HIS A 175 -3.07 2.68 -17.68
N VAL A 176 -2.74 3.19 -18.85
CA VAL A 176 -1.52 3.97 -19.06
C VAL A 176 -1.73 5.37 -18.49
N LEU A 177 -0.91 5.75 -17.51
CA LEU A 177 -0.93 7.09 -16.92
C LEU A 177 -0.19 8.10 -17.80
N PRO A 178 -0.38 9.42 -17.60
CA PRO A 178 0.22 10.45 -18.46
C PRO A 178 1.74 10.43 -18.54
N ASP A 179 2.40 9.96 -17.47
CA ASP A 179 3.86 9.80 -17.35
C ASP A 179 4.38 8.47 -17.93
N GLY A 180 3.48 7.64 -18.49
CA GLY A 180 3.81 6.34 -19.06
C GLY A 180 3.79 5.18 -18.08
N VAL A 181 3.62 5.43 -16.79
CA VAL A 181 3.47 4.37 -15.77
C VAL A 181 2.16 3.62 -15.98
N MET A 182 2.17 2.30 -15.82
CA MET A 182 0.96 1.47 -15.91
C MET A 182 0.29 1.33 -14.54
N LEU A 183 -0.96 1.78 -14.43
CA LEU A 183 -1.81 1.53 -13.27
C LEU A 183 -2.58 0.22 -13.47
N PHE A 184 -2.39 -0.71 -12.55
CA PHE A 184 -3.16 -1.95 -12.44
C PHE A 184 -4.12 -1.86 -11.27
N ASP A 185 -5.27 -2.49 -11.38
CA ASP A 185 -6.28 -2.56 -10.34
C ASP A 185 -6.52 -3.99 -9.86
N SER A 186 -6.65 -4.17 -8.55
CA SER A 186 -7.17 -5.39 -7.95
C SER A 186 -8.22 -5.08 -6.90
N TYR A 187 -9.18 -6.00 -6.70
CA TYR A 187 -9.92 -6.00 -5.45
C TYR A 187 -8.95 -6.16 -4.28
N HIS A 188 -9.26 -5.54 -3.14
CA HIS A 188 -8.43 -5.62 -1.96
C HIS A 188 -8.39 -7.07 -1.43
N CYS A 189 -7.20 -7.56 -1.09
CA CYS A 189 -6.95 -8.93 -0.57
C CYS A 189 -7.43 -9.13 0.88
N SER A 190 -8.50 -8.47 1.30
CA SER A 190 -9.09 -8.58 2.63
C SER A 190 -9.83 -9.91 2.82
N ARG A 191 -9.88 -10.38 4.06
CA ARG A 191 -10.66 -11.57 4.45
C ARG A 191 -12.11 -11.49 3.98
N TYR A 192 -12.72 -10.31 3.97
CA TYR A 192 -14.07 -10.12 3.49
C TYR A 192 -14.21 -10.51 2.00
N ASN A 193 -13.34 -9.98 1.14
CA ASN A 193 -13.41 -10.24 -0.29
C ASN A 193 -13.07 -11.71 -0.62
N THR A 194 -12.16 -12.33 0.11
CA THR A 194 -11.82 -13.74 -0.10
C THR A 194 -12.91 -14.68 0.41
N ASN A 195 -13.47 -14.45 1.60
CA ASN A 195 -14.55 -15.26 2.15
C ASN A 195 -15.86 -15.16 1.36
N THR A 196 -16.08 -14.04 0.68
CA THR A 196 -17.27 -13.84 -0.18
C THR A 196 -17.04 -14.28 -1.63
N ASN A 197 -15.88 -14.85 -1.95
CA ASN A 197 -15.45 -15.22 -3.30
C ASN A 197 -15.46 -14.05 -4.31
N ARG A 198 -15.46 -12.79 -3.82
CA ARG A 198 -15.28 -11.62 -4.66
C ARG A 198 -13.86 -11.56 -5.24
N LEU A 199 -12.88 -12.06 -4.49
CA LEU A 199 -11.50 -12.23 -4.89
C LEU A 199 -11.06 -13.64 -4.52
N THR A 200 -10.64 -14.45 -5.50
CA THR A 200 -9.96 -15.71 -5.26
C THR A 200 -8.45 -15.49 -5.27
N GLU A 201 -7.69 -16.43 -4.70
CA GLU A 201 -6.23 -16.41 -4.74
C GLU A 201 -5.71 -16.38 -6.18
N GLN A 202 -6.29 -17.21 -7.06
CA GLN A 202 -5.93 -17.25 -8.48
C GLN A 202 -6.18 -15.89 -9.16
N MET A 203 -7.34 -15.28 -8.96
CA MET A 203 -7.63 -13.96 -9.51
C MET A 203 -6.59 -12.92 -9.05
N PHE A 204 -6.17 -12.99 -7.79
CA PHE A 204 -5.16 -12.09 -7.25
C PHE A 204 -3.78 -12.33 -7.89
N GLN A 205 -3.35 -13.57 -7.98
CA GLN A 205 -2.09 -13.98 -8.62
C GLN A 205 -2.06 -13.60 -10.11
N ASP A 206 -3.16 -13.75 -10.84
CA ASP A 206 -3.25 -13.40 -12.26
C ASP A 206 -2.89 -11.93 -12.52
N VAL A 207 -3.32 -11.01 -11.64
CA VAL A 207 -2.95 -9.59 -11.75
C VAL A 207 -1.43 -9.41 -11.60
N PHE A 208 -0.80 -10.09 -10.64
CA PHE A 208 0.65 -10.00 -10.44
C PHE A 208 1.45 -10.65 -11.57
N ILE A 209 0.93 -11.72 -12.16
CA ILE A 209 1.53 -12.34 -13.36
C ILE A 209 1.55 -11.34 -14.53
N GLU A 210 0.46 -10.62 -14.75
CA GLU A 210 0.40 -9.58 -15.79
C GLU A 210 1.34 -8.41 -15.49
N ILE A 211 1.46 -7.99 -14.22
CA ILE A 211 2.42 -6.97 -13.80
C ILE A 211 3.85 -7.45 -14.06
N ARG A 212 4.19 -8.69 -13.71
CA ARG A 212 5.52 -9.26 -13.95
C ARG A 212 5.87 -9.23 -15.43
N LYS A 213 4.96 -9.72 -16.30
CA LYS A 213 5.16 -9.68 -17.75
C LYS A 213 5.40 -8.25 -18.26
N TYR A 214 4.68 -7.27 -17.71
CA TYR A 214 4.82 -5.86 -18.12
C TYR A 214 6.15 -5.24 -17.69
N ILE A 215 6.61 -5.54 -16.48
CA ILE A 215 7.86 -4.96 -15.92
C ILE A 215 9.09 -5.56 -16.59
N ASP A 216 9.06 -6.85 -16.94
CA ASP A 216 10.18 -7.57 -17.52
C ASP A 216 10.34 -7.31 -19.03
N LEU A 217 9.42 -6.55 -19.65
CA LEU A 217 9.54 -6.02 -21.02
C LEU A 217 10.42 -4.76 -21.05
#